data_e7b6fd56719d00c11adb396f8aae034e
#
_entry.id   e7b6fd56719d00c11adb396f8aae034e
#
_cell.length_a   1.000
_cell.length_b   1.000
_cell.length_c   1.000
_cell.angle_alpha   90.00
_cell.angle_beta   90.00
_cell.angle_gamma   90.00
#
_symmetry.space_group_name_H-M   'P 1'
#
loop_
_entity.id
_entity.type
_entity.pdbx_description
1 polymer ?
#
loop_
_entity_poly.entity_id
_entity_poly.type
_entity_poly.pdbx_seq_one_letter_code
_entity_poly.pdbx_strand_id
1 'polypeptide(L)'
;MNYVVVDLEWNQAMSSKSSVFNKLPIKLRGEIIEIGAVKLNEDMTPGEEFTIDVKPVYFKRMHYKVKKLTGFDKERLALGHMFPDAFEQFRQWCGDDVTFITWGCDDRGIMEQNIIIHDLDWDWISSWINLQLIYNMQTDGDKNQKSLATAMEHFDIEQTRVAHDALGDAYNTALVCTKLDMKSGLAQYDEATRTLATKTRKSEPGDGAHDALEHRVFPGYISN
;
A
#
# COMPACT_ATOMS: atom_id res chain seq x y z
N MET A 1 12.49 -13.51 6.97
CA MET A 1 11.32 -12.86 6.33
C MET A 1 11.15 -11.50 6.99
N ASN A 2 11.25 -10.44 6.21
CA ASN A 2 11.17 -9.07 6.71
C ASN A 2 9.75 -8.55 6.55
N TYR A 3 9.06 -8.25 7.63
CA TYR A 3 7.76 -7.60 7.60
C TYR A 3 7.94 -6.08 7.69
N VAL A 4 7.36 -5.37 6.75
CA VAL A 4 7.39 -3.90 6.70
C VAL A 4 5.96 -3.39 6.56
N VAL A 5 5.50 -2.65 7.54
CA VAL A 5 4.22 -1.92 7.44
C VAL A 5 4.44 -0.69 6.60
N VAL A 6 3.60 -0.49 5.58
CA VAL A 6 3.71 0.63 4.63
C VAL A 6 2.38 1.35 4.55
N ASP A 7 2.44 2.65 4.52
CA ASP A 7 1.35 3.53 4.16
C ASP A 7 1.84 4.56 3.14
N LEU A 8 0.97 5.01 2.27
CA LEU A 8 1.28 5.93 1.19
C LEU A 8 0.35 7.12 1.21
N GLU A 9 0.92 8.30 1.00
CA GLU A 9 0.12 9.43 0.57
C GLU A 9 0.29 9.67 -0.92
N TRP A 10 -0.80 9.98 -1.64
CA TRP A 10 -0.74 10.19 -3.08
C TRP A 10 -1.60 11.34 -3.56
N ASN A 11 -1.09 12.05 -4.54
CA ASN A 11 -1.85 13.06 -5.26
C ASN A 11 -2.63 12.40 -6.41
N GLN A 12 -3.73 13.02 -6.79
CA GLN A 12 -4.60 12.53 -7.87
C GLN A 12 -4.91 13.62 -8.87
N ALA A 13 -5.40 13.22 -10.04
CA ALA A 13 -5.83 14.17 -11.05
C ALA A 13 -6.98 15.06 -10.56
N MET A 14 -6.98 16.32 -10.95
CA MET A 14 -8.06 17.28 -10.62
C MET A 14 -9.43 16.87 -11.19
N SER A 15 -9.45 16.04 -12.23
CA SER A 15 -10.65 15.56 -12.89
C SER A 15 -10.36 14.25 -13.62
N SER A 16 -11.35 13.36 -13.66
CA SER A 16 -11.30 12.13 -14.47
C SER A 16 -11.15 12.38 -15.98
N LYS A 17 -11.42 13.62 -16.43
CA LYS A 17 -11.25 14.10 -17.82
C LYS A 17 -9.89 14.78 -18.04
N SER A 18 -8.95 14.66 -17.11
CA SER A 18 -7.64 15.28 -17.25
C SER A 18 -6.92 14.76 -18.50
N SER A 19 -6.39 15.68 -19.31
CA SER A 19 -5.60 15.35 -20.51
C SER A 19 -4.30 14.61 -20.19
N VAL A 20 -3.88 14.59 -18.92
CA VAL A 20 -2.73 13.81 -18.45
C VAL A 20 -2.94 12.32 -18.73
N PHE A 21 -4.14 11.79 -18.51
CA PHE A 21 -4.44 10.37 -18.76
C PHE A 21 -4.22 9.93 -20.21
N ASN A 22 -4.43 10.83 -21.18
CA ASN A 22 -4.21 10.53 -22.60
C ASN A 22 -2.72 10.41 -22.95
N LYS A 23 -1.82 10.81 -22.06
CA LYS A 23 -0.37 10.82 -22.26
C LYS A 23 0.34 9.73 -21.48
N LEU A 24 -0.37 9.01 -20.64
CA LEU A 24 0.19 7.95 -19.79
C LEU A 24 -0.05 6.59 -20.43
N PRO A 25 0.93 5.67 -20.33
CA PRO A 25 0.79 4.31 -20.85
C PRO A 25 -0.24 3.49 -20.08
N ILE A 26 -0.52 3.87 -18.83
CA ILE A 26 -1.49 3.23 -17.95
C ILE A 26 -2.42 4.28 -17.32
N LYS A 27 -3.56 3.83 -16.81
CA LYS A 27 -4.46 4.68 -16.04
C LYS A 27 -3.91 4.81 -14.60
N LEU A 28 -3.12 5.85 -14.35
CA LEU A 28 -2.59 6.16 -13.03
C LEU A 28 -3.71 6.69 -12.12
N ARG A 29 -4.04 5.96 -11.05
CA ARG A 29 -5.06 6.37 -10.06
C ARG A 29 -4.54 7.46 -9.13
N GLY A 30 -3.28 7.34 -8.71
CA GLY A 30 -2.59 8.26 -7.83
C GLY A 30 -1.09 8.28 -8.09
N GLU A 31 -0.48 9.43 -7.89
CA GLU A 31 0.97 9.61 -7.93
C GLU A 31 1.47 9.79 -6.51
N ILE A 32 2.35 8.91 -6.06
CA ILE A 32 2.86 8.91 -4.68
C ILE A 32 3.55 10.23 -4.38
N ILE A 33 3.27 10.80 -3.22
CA ILE A 33 3.88 12.02 -2.69
C ILE A 33 4.61 11.79 -1.36
N GLU A 34 4.31 10.69 -0.67
CA GLU A 34 5.04 10.26 0.52
C GLU A 34 4.99 8.74 0.65
N ILE A 35 6.09 8.15 1.10
CA ILE A 35 6.18 6.76 1.53
C ILE A 35 6.52 6.77 3.01
N GLY A 36 5.66 6.22 3.84
CA GLY A 36 5.90 5.98 5.26
C GLY A 36 5.97 4.49 5.54
N ALA A 37 6.93 4.06 6.34
CA ALA A 37 7.09 2.64 6.63
C ALA A 37 7.69 2.37 8.00
N VAL A 38 7.36 1.20 8.55
CA VAL A 38 7.87 0.71 9.84
C VAL A 38 8.22 -0.77 9.69
N LYS A 39 9.47 -1.14 9.96
CA LYS A 39 9.85 -2.55 10.08
C LYS A 39 9.25 -3.14 11.35
N LEU A 40 8.77 -4.37 11.28
CA LEU A 40 8.37 -5.10 12.48
C LEU A 40 9.54 -5.93 13.01
N ASN A 41 9.71 -5.90 14.33
CA ASN A 41 10.60 -6.80 15.05
C ASN A 41 10.09 -8.25 14.98
N GLU A 42 10.89 -9.20 15.45
CA GLU A 42 10.51 -10.62 15.48
C GLU A 42 9.25 -10.91 16.30
N ASP A 43 8.98 -10.09 17.30
CA ASP A 43 7.77 -10.15 18.14
C ASP A 43 6.60 -9.32 17.60
N MET A 44 6.69 -8.84 16.35
CA MET A 44 5.71 -8.01 15.66
C MET A 44 5.49 -6.62 16.29
N THR A 45 6.41 -6.14 17.12
CA THR A 45 6.40 -4.76 17.61
C THR A 45 7.01 -3.80 16.57
N PRO A 46 6.61 -2.50 16.57
CA PRO A 46 7.25 -1.50 15.73
C PRO A 46 8.76 -1.39 15.97
N GLY A 47 9.55 -1.36 14.91
CA GLY A 47 11.00 -1.23 14.91
C GLY A 47 11.48 0.03 14.19
N GLU A 48 12.40 -0.13 13.24
CA GLU A 48 12.95 0.98 12.46
C GLU A 48 11.89 1.67 11.60
N GLU A 49 12.00 2.98 11.50
CA GLU A 49 11.08 3.83 10.75
C GLU A 49 11.74 4.41 9.50
N PHE A 50 10.93 4.61 8.46
CA PHE A 50 11.35 5.26 7.21
C PHE A 50 10.27 6.22 6.75
N THR A 51 10.68 7.39 6.26
CA THR A 51 9.80 8.30 5.56
C THR A 51 10.56 9.03 4.46
N ILE A 52 9.91 9.25 3.32
CA ILE A 52 10.48 9.99 2.22
C ILE A 52 9.39 10.72 1.42
N ASP A 53 9.61 12.01 1.20
CA ASP A 53 8.75 12.82 0.34
C ASP A 53 9.07 12.59 -1.13
N VAL A 54 8.03 12.48 -1.95
CA VAL A 54 8.14 12.23 -3.39
C VAL A 54 7.56 13.40 -4.17
N LYS A 55 8.30 13.87 -5.16
CA LYS A 55 7.92 14.96 -6.04
C LYS A 55 7.08 14.44 -7.20
N PRO A 56 5.78 14.81 -7.31
CA PRO A 56 4.94 14.37 -8.41
C PRO A 56 5.35 15.02 -9.75
N VAL A 57 5.38 14.22 -10.80
CA VAL A 57 5.74 14.67 -12.16
C VAL A 57 4.55 14.69 -13.11
N TYR A 58 3.54 13.87 -12.87
CA TYR A 58 2.33 13.76 -13.69
C TYR A 58 1.20 14.65 -13.17
N PHE A 59 0.86 14.56 -11.88
CA PHE A 59 -0.16 15.37 -11.22
C PHE A 59 0.45 16.56 -10.47
N LYS A 60 1.06 17.48 -11.19
CA LYS A 60 1.81 18.62 -10.63
C LYS A 60 0.97 19.59 -9.81
N ARG A 61 -0.36 19.63 -10.02
CA ARG A 61 -1.27 20.40 -9.18
C ARG A 61 -1.78 19.51 -8.06
N MET A 62 -1.58 19.93 -6.84
CA MET A 62 -2.13 19.24 -5.66
C MET A 62 -3.67 19.27 -5.73
N HIS A 63 -4.28 18.10 -5.65
CA HIS A 63 -5.72 17.98 -5.52
C HIS A 63 -6.16 18.55 -4.17
N TYR A 64 -7.21 19.37 -4.15
CA TYR A 64 -7.61 20.13 -2.96
C TYR A 64 -7.95 19.24 -1.74
N LYS A 65 -8.54 18.06 -1.96
CA LYS A 65 -8.83 17.10 -0.89
C LYS A 65 -7.55 16.53 -0.30
N VAL A 66 -6.58 16.16 -1.14
CA VAL A 66 -5.28 15.65 -0.69
C VAL A 66 -4.57 16.71 0.13
N LYS A 67 -4.48 17.95 -0.37
CA LYS A 67 -3.89 19.07 0.38
C LYS A 67 -4.55 19.27 1.75
N LYS A 68 -5.88 19.13 1.82
CA LYS A 68 -6.62 19.31 3.08
C LYS A 68 -6.35 18.18 4.07
N LEU A 69 -6.18 16.95 3.58
CA LEU A 69 -5.96 15.76 4.42
C LEU A 69 -4.51 15.69 4.92
N THR A 70 -3.55 15.79 4.01
CA THR A 70 -2.13 15.55 4.29
C THR A 70 -1.39 16.81 4.76
N GLY A 71 -1.95 17.99 4.51
CA GLY A 71 -1.26 19.26 4.76
C GLY A 71 -0.10 19.57 3.82
N PHE A 72 0.17 18.72 2.81
CA PHE A 72 1.24 18.96 1.84
C PHE A 72 1.00 20.25 1.06
N ASP A 73 2.05 21.03 0.91
CA ASP A 73 2.07 22.20 0.05
C ASP A 73 3.04 22.03 -1.14
N LYS A 74 3.03 23.03 -2.00
CA LYS A 74 3.85 23.01 -3.20
C LYS A 74 5.35 23.08 -2.88
N GLU A 75 5.68 23.77 -1.82
CA GLU A 75 7.03 24.00 -1.34
C GLU A 75 7.64 22.69 -0.82
N ARG A 76 6.92 21.94 0.02
CA ARG A 76 7.33 20.62 0.51
C ARG A 76 7.52 19.65 -0.66
N LEU A 77 6.55 19.56 -1.58
CA LEU A 77 6.63 18.66 -2.73
C LEU A 77 7.78 19.01 -3.69
N ALA A 78 8.16 20.29 -3.81
CA ALA A 78 9.27 20.70 -4.66
C ALA A 78 10.62 20.18 -4.17
N LEU A 79 10.75 19.93 -2.86
CA LEU A 79 11.94 19.40 -2.20
C LEU A 79 11.97 17.86 -2.20
N GLY A 80 10.85 17.19 -2.51
CA GLY A 80 10.77 15.74 -2.56
C GLY A 80 11.68 15.13 -3.63
N HIS A 81 11.99 13.86 -3.44
CA HIS A 81 12.79 13.06 -4.38
C HIS A 81 11.96 12.68 -5.61
N MET A 82 12.61 12.43 -6.74
CA MET A 82 11.95 11.76 -7.86
C MET A 82 11.57 10.33 -7.43
N PHE A 83 10.43 9.83 -7.91
CA PHE A 83 9.95 8.51 -7.47
C PHE A 83 10.98 7.38 -7.64
N PRO A 84 11.72 7.26 -8.76
CA PRO A 84 12.76 6.23 -8.88
C PRO A 84 13.84 6.31 -7.80
N ASP A 85 14.28 7.52 -7.44
CA ASP A 85 15.30 7.71 -6.40
C ASP A 85 14.74 7.41 -5.01
N ALA A 86 13.50 7.83 -4.73
CA ALA A 86 12.82 7.54 -3.48
C ALA A 86 12.59 6.03 -3.30
N PHE A 87 12.14 5.36 -4.37
CA PHE A 87 11.88 3.93 -4.36
C PHE A 87 13.14 3.10 -4.17
N GLU A 88 14.27 3.51 -4.77
CA GLU A 88 15.56 2.84 -4.57
C GLU A 88 16.08 3.02 -3.13
N GLN A 89 15.93 4.22 -2.52
CA GLN A 89 16.26 4.43 -1.12
C GLN A 89 15.37 3.58 -0.20
N PHE A 90 14.08 3.50 -0.52
CA PHE A 90 13.13 2.66 0.20
C PHE A 90 13.50 1.17 0.10
N ARG A 91 13.83 0.68 -1.12
CA ARG A 91 14.32 -0.68 -1.34
C ARG A 91 15.56 -1.00 -0.50
N GLN A 92 16.57 -0.11 -0.53
CA GLN A 92 17.79 -0.29 0.24
C GLN A 92 17.52 -0.37 1.74
N TRP A 93 16.60 0.45 2.25
CA TRP A 93 16.18 0.40 3.64
C TRP A 93 15.39 -0.88 3.96
N CYS A 94 14.48 -1.30 3.11
CA CYS A 94 13.71 -2.53 3.30
C CYS A 94 14.62 -3.78 3.33
N GLY A 95 15.62 -3.86 2.46
CA GLY A 95 16.39 -5.07 2.19
C GLY A 95 15.65 -6.02 1.25
N ASP A 96 16.13 -7.25 1.17
CA ASP A 96 15.56 -8.28 0.30
C ASP A 96 14.49 -9.13 1.02
N ASP A 97 13.67 -9.85 0.25
CA ASP A 97 12.65 -10.81 0.73
C ASP A 97 11.65 -10.16 1.69
N VAL A 98 11.05 -9.06 1.25
CA VAL A 98 10.16 -8.24 2.06
C VAL A 98 8.70 -8.63 1.85
N THR A 99 7.97 -8.74 2.95
CA THR A 99 6.51 -8.82 2.96
C THR A 99 5.94 -7.49 3.45
N PHE A 100 5.23 -6.78 2.58
CA PHE A 100 4.54 -5.57 2.97
C PHE A 100 3.20 -5.86 3.65
N ILE A 101 2.88 -5.03 4.64
CA ILE A 101 1.62 -5.03 5.36
C ILE A 101 1.01 -3.63 5.23
N THR A 102 -0.24 -3.54 4.80
CA THR A 102 -0.98 -2.26 4.68
C THR A 102 -2.33 -2.33 5.36
N TRP A 103 -2.88 -1.19 5.74
CA TRP A 103 -4.28 -1.10 6.15
C TRP A 103 -5.19 -0.94 4.94
N GLY A 104 -5.73 -2.05 4.45
CA GLY A 104 -6.51 -2.08 3.21
C GLY A 104 -5.69 -2.47 1.99
N CYS A 105 -6.24 -2.24 0.81
CA CYS A 105 -5.66 -2.70 -0.46
C CYS A 105 -5.25 -1.57 -1.42
N ASP A 106 -5.57 -0.31 -1.10
CA ASP A 106 -5.34 0.80 -2.03
C ASP A 106 -3.86 1.10 -2.22
N ASP A 107 -3.06 1.09 -1.16
CA ASP A 107 -1.61 1.35 -1.19
C ASP A 107 -0.88 0.45 -2.15
N ARG A 108 -1.19 -0.86 -2.12
CA ARG A 108 -0.63 -1.82 -3.04
C ARG A 108 -0.88 -1.40 -4.49
N GLY A 109 -2.12 -1.12 -4.85
CA GLY A 109 -2.48 -0.75 -6.21
C GLY A 109 -1.86 0.58 -6.67
N ILE A 110 -1.69 1.53 -5.75
CA ILE A 110 -0.98 2.80 -6.01
C ILE A 110 0.50 2.55 -6.21
N MET A 111 1.16 1.76 -5.34
CA MET A 111 2.58 1.44 -5.46
C MET A 111 2.87 0.72 -6.78
N GLU A 112 2.12 -0.33 -7.12
CA GLU A 112 2.25 -1.09 -8.37
C GLU A 112 2.17 -0.17 -9.60
N GLN A 113 1.19 0.74 -9.65
CA GLN A 113 1.05 1.66 -10.77
C GLN A 113 2.24 2.64 -10.90
N ASN A 114 2.75 3.13 -9.77
CA ASN A 114 3.92 4.02 -9.78
C ASN A 114 5.19 3.28 -10.19
N ILE A 115 5.38 2.04 -9.77
CA ILE A 115 6.49 1.19 -10.20
C ILE A 115 6.42 0.94 -11.72
N ILE A 116 5.25 0.53 -12.24
CA ILE A 116 5.04 0.23 -13.66
C ILE A 116 5.30 1.45 -14.54
N ILE A 117 4.76 2.62 -14.18
CA ILE A 117 4.89 3.83 -15.01
C ILE A 117 6.33 4.35 -15.08
N HIS A 118 7.17 3.98 -14.11
CA HIS A 118 8.57 4.33 -14.05
C HIS A 118 9.50 3.18 -14.50
N ASP A 119 8.94 2.05 -14.96
CA ASP A 119 9.67 0.86 -15.43
C ASP A 119 10.70 0.36 -14.41
N LEU A 120 10.29 0.26 -13.14
CA LEU A 120 11.14 -0.18 -12.04
C LEU A 120 10.93 -1.66 -11.73
N ASP A 121 11.99 -2.31 -11.21
CA ASP A 121 11.95 -3.68 -10.73
C ASP A 121 11.40 -3.76 -9.31
N TRP A 122 10.55 -4.78 -9.05
CA TRP A 122 9.95 -5.05 -7.75
C TRP A 122 10.07 -6.52 -7.30
N ASP A 123 10.89 -7.31 -7.95
CA ASP A 123 11.02 -8.76 -7.66
C ASP A 123 11.54 -9.02 -6.23
N TRP A 124 12.06 -8.00 -5.55
CA TRP A 124 12.47 -8.01 -4.16
C TRP A 124 11.29 -7.99 -3.16
N ILE A 125 10.07 -7.67 -3.61
CA ILE A 125 8.86 -7.68 -2.81
C ILE A 125 8.22 -9.07 -2.91
N SER A 126 8.37 -9.88 -1.86
CA SER A 126 7.92 -11.27 -1.88
C SER A 126 6.42 -11.42 -1.74
N SER A 127 5.77 -10.54 -0.96
CA SER A 127 4.34 -10.64 -0.68
C SER A 127 3.76 -9.30 -0.22
N TRP A 128 2.42 -9.22 -0.26
CA TRP A 128 1.67 -8.06 0.22
C TRP A 128 0.44 -8.51 0.99
N ILE A 129 0.27 -8.02 2.21
CA ILE A 129 -0.78 -8.44 3.15
C ILE A 129 -1.69 -7.25 3.45
N ASN A 130 -2.99 -7.46 3.31
CA ASN A 130 -4.00 -6.54 3.80
C ASN A 130 -4.35 -6.88 5.25
N LEU A 131 -3.83 -6.10 6.20
CA LEU A 131 -4.03 -6.31 7.64
C LEU A 131 -5.50 -6.20 8.06
N GLN A 132 -6.26 -5.36 7.38
CA GLN A 132 -7.68 -5.19 7.65
C GLN A 132 -8.46 -6.52 7.53
N LEU A 133 -8.06 -7.42 6.62
CA LEU A 133 -8.69 -8.73 6.50
C LEU A 133 -8.34 -9.62 7.71
N ILE A 134 -7.09 -9.59 8.18
CA ILE A 134 -6.67 -10.33 9.38
C ILE A 134 -7.43 -9.79 10.61
N TYR A 135 -7.51 -8.47 10.74
CA TYR A 135 -8.30 -7.81 11.78
C TYR A 135 -9.76 -8.29 11.78
N ASN A 136 -10.40 -8.27 10.61
CA ASN A 136 -11.79 -8.69 10.49
C ASN A 136 -11.98 -10.19 10.84
N MET A 137 -11.05 -11.06 10.45
CA MET A 137 -11.11 -12.48 10.78
C MET A 137 -10.98 -12.76 12.29
N GLN A 138 -10.24 -11.94 13.01
CA GLN A 138 -9.95 -12.14 14.43
C GLN A 138 -10.87 -11.35 15.38
N THR A 139 -11.69 -10.45 14.85
CA THR A 139 -12.64 -9.67 15.65
C THR A 139 -14.08 -10.12 15.45
N ASP A 140 -14.86 -9.39 14.66
CA ASP A 140 -16.29 -9.61 14.49
C ASP A 140 -16.66 -10.47 13.26
N GLY A 141 -15.68 -10.83 12.43
CA GLY A 141 -15.89 -11.56 11.18
C GLY A 141 -16.68 -10.75 10.14
N ASP A 142 -16.87 -9.46 10.37
CA ASP A 142 -17.56 -8.57 9.45
C ASP A 142 -16.79 -8.45 8.12
N LYS A 143 -17.52 -8.48 7.02
CA LYS A 143 -16.94 -8.27 5.68
C LYS A 143 -16.78 -6.79 5.33
N ASN A 144 -17.31 -5.91 6.15
CA ASN A 144 -17.21 -4.47 5.94
C ASN A 144 -15.80 -3.98 6.26
N GLN A 145 -15.30 -3.08 5.43
CA GLN A 145 -14.03 -2.44 5.68
C GLN A 145 -14.14 -1.51 6.89
N LYS A 146 -13.26 -1.70 7.87
CA LYS A 146 -13.15 -0.83 9.04
C LYS A 146 -12.00 0.17 8.81
N SER A 147 -12.15 1.40 9.27
CA SER A 147 -11.04 2.36 9.24
C SER A 147 -9.94 1.97 10.23
N LEU A 148 -8.72 2.43 10.01
CA LEU A 148 -7.61 2.26 10.96
C LEU A 148 -7.99 2.85 12.33
N ALA A 149 -8.62 4.03 12.34
CA ALA A 149 -9.09 4.67 13.58
C ALA A 149 -10.08 3.77 14.35
N THR A 150 -11.00 3.09 13.65
CA THR A 150 -11.94 2.13 14.28
C THR A 150 -11.20 0.95 14.91
N ALA A 151 -10.16 0.43 14.25
CA ALA A 151 -9.37 -0.67 14.79
C ALA A 151 -8.52 -0.24 15.99
N MET A 152 -7.97 0.96 15.94
CA MET A 152 -7.24 1.54 17.08
C MET A 152 -8.16 1.73 18.29
N GLU A 153 -9.36 2.28 18.09
CA GLU A 153 -10.36 2.45 19.14
C GLU A 153 -10.77 1.09 19.73
N HIS A 154 -11.00 0.06 18.89
CA HIS A 154 -11.34 -1.29 19.33
C HIS A 154 -10.29 -1.90 20.27
N PHE A 155 -9.02 -1.58 20.07
CA PHE A 155 -7.90 -2.12 20.86
C PHE A 155 -7.38 -1.15 21.92
N ASP A 156 -8.06 -0.05 22.19
CA ASP A 156 -7.63 1.01 23.12
C ASP A 156 -6.21 1.51 22.79
N ILE A 157 -5.87 1.64 21.50
CA ILE A 157 -4.61 2.20 21.03
C ILE A 157 -4.76 3.72 20.94
N GLU A 158 -3.98 4.44 21.75
CA GLU A 158 -3.93 5.90 21.68
C GLU A 158 -3.27 6.37 20.38
N GLN A 159 -3.92 7.29 19.67
CA GLN A 159 -3.34 7.92 18.49
C GLN A 159 -2.31 8.96 18.92
N THR A 160 -1.04 8.61 18.86
CA THR A 160 0.08 9.48 19.25
C THR A 160 0.68 10.25 18.07
N ARG A 161 0.31 9.91 16.83
CA ARG A 161 0.83 10.51 15.59
C ARG A 161 -0.29 11.15 14.78
N VAL A 162 0.09 12.10 13.93
CA VAL A 162 -0.85 12.81 13.05
C VAL A 162 -1.43 11.81 12.04
N ALA A 163 -2.75 11.82 11.87
CA ALA A 163 -3.42 11.05 10.83
C ALA A 163 -3.16 11.68 9.45
N HIS A 164 -3.17 10.86 8.41
CA HIS A 164 -2.85 11.28 7.03
C HIS A 164 -1.42 11.83 6.88
N ASP A 165 -0.51 11.28 7.64
CA ASP A 165 0.93 11.32 7.52
C ASP A 165 1.38 9.86 7.32
N ALA A 166 2.00 9.55 6.19
CA ALA A 166 2.25 8.17 5.82
C ALA A 166 3.02 7.38 6.90
N LEU A 167 4.04 8.00 7.53
CA LEU A 167 4.75 7.36 8.63
C LEU A 167 3.85 7.20 9.86
N GLY A 168 2.99 8.18 10.15
CA GLY A 168 2.04 8.13 11.26
C GLY A 168 1.05 6.97 11.11
N ASP A 169 0.47 6.81 9.93
CA ASP A 169 -0.51 5.76 9.66
C ASP A 169 0.15 4.37 9.53
N ALA A 170 1.36 4.27 8.98
CA ALA A 170 2.15 3.03 9.02
C ALA A 170 2.48 2.61 10.47
N TYR A 171 2.86 3.57 11.33
CA TYR A 171 3.14 3.28 12.75
C TYR A 171 1.89 2.83 13.50
N ASN A 172 0.77 3.51 13.30
CA ASN A 172 -0.51 3.14 13.89
C ASN A 172 -0.96 1.74 13.43
N THR A 173 -0.77 1.41 12.16
CA THR A 173 -1.01 0.07 11.61
C THR A 173 -0.09 -0.97 12.25
N ALA A 174 1.19 -0.65 12.48
CA ALA A 174 2.13 -1.51 13.19
C ALA A 174 1.70 -1.75 14.65
N LEU A 175 1.14 -0.75 15.33
CA LEU A 175 0.58 -0.93 16.67
C LEU A 175 -0.62 -1.89 16.66
N VAL A 176 -1.47 -1.85 15.63
CA VAL A 176 -2.57 -2.83 15.47
C VAL A 176 -2.01 -4.25 15.30
N CYS A 177 -0.89 -4.46 14.60
CA CYS A 177 -0.25 -5.77 14.51
C CYS A 177 0.06 -6.37 15.88
N THR A 178 0.44 -5.56 16.87
CA THR A 178 0.76 -6.04 18.24
C THR A 178 -0.45 -6.59 19.00
N LYS A 179 -1.67 -6.28 18.55
CA LYS A 179 -2.93 -6.70 19.18
C LYS A 179 -3.55 -7.92 18.51
N LEU A 180 -3.02 -8.34 17.39
CA LEU A 180 -3.50 -9.49 16.60
C LEU A 180 -2.59 -10.70 16.80
N ASP A 181 -3.16 -11.90 16.72
CA ASP A 181 -2.36 -13.12 16.53
C ASP A 181 -1.87 -13.16 15.08
N MET A 182 -0.77 -12.45 14.82
CA MET A 182 -0.20 -12.33 13.47
C MET A 182 0.21 -13.69 12.90
N LYS A 183 0.71 -14.61 13.72
CA LYS A 183 1.12 -15.95 13.25
C LYS A 183 -0.07 -16.74 12.68
N SER A 184 -1.16 -16.78 13.40
CA SER A 184 -2.40 -17.44 12.96
C SER A 184 -3.04 -16.66 11.80
N GLY A 185 -3.08 -15.34 11.88
CA GLY A 185 -3.65 -14.46 10.87
C GLY A 185 -2.96 -14.58 9.52
N LEU A 186 -1.63 -14.61 9.47
CA LEU A 186 -0.86 -14.79 8.24
C LEU A 186 -1.13 -16.16 7.60
N ALA A 187 -1.17 -17.23 8.39
CA ALA A 187 -1.47 -18.57 7.87
C ALA A 187 -2.88 -18.65 7.26
N GLN A 188 -3.88 -18.05 7.92
CA GLN A 188 -5.26 -17.97 7.42
C GLN A 188 -5.37 -17.10 6.17
N TYR A 189 -4.65 -15.99 6.12
CA TYR A 189 -4.60 -15.09 4.96
C TYR A 189 -4.05 -15.81 3.73
N ASP A 190 -2.94 -16.53 3.87
CA ASP A 190 -2.32 -17.32 2.80
C ASP A 190 -3.27 -18.40 2.28
N GLU A 191 -3.97 -19.10 3.16
CA GLU A 191 -4.94 -20.13 2.76
C GLU A 191 -6.12 -19.52 1.99
N ALA A 192 -6.68 -18.40 2.50
CA ALA A 192 -7.78 -17.70 1.87
C ALA A 192 -7.41 -17.17 0.47
N THR A 193 -6.24 -16.58 0.31
CA THR A 193 -5.77 -16.04 -0.98
C THR A 193 -5.49 -17.15 -1.99
N ARG A 194 -4.90 -18.27 -1.59
CA ARG A 194 -4.70 -19.45 -2.46
C ARG A 194 -6.03 -20.03 -2.92
N THR A 195 -7.02 -20.14 -2.06
CA THR A 195 -8.35 -20.65 -2.38
C THR A 195 -9.06 -19.76 -3.40
N LEU A 196 -8.95 -18.45 -3.27
CA LEU A 196 -9.52 -17.49 -4.21
C LEU A 196 -8.85 -17.58 -5.60
N ALA A 197 -7.52 -17.62 -5.65
CA ALA A 197 -6.77 -17.77 -6.89
C ALA A 197 -7.13 -19.06 -7.65
N THR A 198 -7.36 -20.16 -6.92
CA THR A 198 -7.78 -21.44 -7.51
C THR A 198 -9.20 -21.38 -8.07
N LYS A 199 -10.12 -20.67 -7.42
CA LYS A 199 -11.50 -20.48 -7.89
C LYS A 199 -11.55 -19.62 -9.17
N THR A 200 -10.77 -18.55 -9.22
CA THR A 200 -10.70 -17.65 -10.38
C THR A 200 -10.18 -18.41 -11.62
N ARG A 201 -9.12 -19.20 -11.49
CA ARG A 201 -8.59 -20.01 -12.60
C ARG A 201 -9.59 -21.04 -13.14
N LYS A 202 -10.54 -21.53 -12.33
CA LYS A 202 -11.57 -22.47 -12.76
C LYS A 202 -12.77 -21.83 -13.43
N SER A 203 -12.94 -20.52 -13.32
CA SER A 203 -14.07 -19.77 -13.87
C SER A 203 -13.78 -19.10 -15.22
N GLU A 204 -12.55 -19.09 -15.70
CA GLU A 204 -12.20 -18.54 -17.02
C GLU A 204 -12.38 -19.62 -18.10
N PRO A 205 -13.28 -19.43 -19.09
CA PRO A 205 -13.29 -20.25 -20.31
C PRO A 205 -12.03 -19.88 -21.09
N GLY A 206 -11.22 -20.90 -21.42
CA GLY A 206 -10.01 -20.71 -22.18
C GLY A 206 -10.27 -20.02 -23.50
N ASP A 207 -9.71 -18.83 -23.64
CA ASP A 207 -9.50 -18.22 -24.94
C ASP A 207 -8.16 -17.50 -24.98
N GLY A 208 -7.44 -17.73 -26.08
CA GLY A 208 -6.03 -17.48 -26.21
C GLY A 208 -5.64 -16.02 -26.41
N ALA A 209 -4.40 -15.78 -26.04
CA ALA A 209 -3.50 -14.74 -26.55
C ALA A 209 -4.05 -13.31 -26.53
N HIS A 210 -3.95 -12.65 -25.39
CA HIS A 210 -3.54 -11.25 -25.26
C HIS A 210 -3.30 -10.96 -23.78
N ASP A 211 -2.11 -10.82 -23.34
CA ASP A 211 -1.59 -9.75 -22.52
C ASP A 211 -0.35 -10.18 -21.72
N ALA A 212 0.82 -9.87 -22.23
CA ALA A 212 2.10 -10.10 -21.54
C ALA A 212 2.32 -9.13 -20.35
N LEU A 213 1.41 -8.16 -20.15
CA LEU A 213 1.47 -7.15 -19.07
C LEU A 213 0.61 -7.53 -17.84
N GLU A 214 -0.41 -8.40 -17.99
CA GLU A 214 -1.25 -8.80 -16.86
C GLU A 214 -0.64 -9.92 -15.98
N HIS A 215 0.41 -10.59 -16.40
CA HIS A 215 1.02 -11.71 -15.68
C HIS A 215 2.05 -11.33 -14.61
N ARG A 216 2.30 -10.04 -14.36
CA ARG A 216 3.12 -9.56 -13.24
C ARG A 216 2.30 -9.17 -11.99
N VAL A 217 1.04 -9.53 -11.93
CA VAL A 217 0.20 -9.28 -10.76
C VAL A 217 0.51 -10.33 -9.69
N PHE A 218 0.88 -9.88 -8.50
CA PHE A 218 1.04 -10.77 -7.34
C PHE A 218 -0.22 -11.62 -7.15
N PRO A 219 -0.10 -12.96 -6.90
CA PRO A 219 -1.25 -13.80 -6.65
C PRO A 219 -1.97 -13.31 -5.39
N GLY A 220 -3.22 -12.91 -5.52
CA GLY A 220 -4.06 -12.46 -4.40
C GLY A 220 -4.91 -11.23 -4.65
N TYR A 221 -4.85 -10.63 -5.84
CA TYR A 221 -5.70 -9.48 -6.18
C TYR A 221 -7.07 -9.97 -6.68
N ILE A 222 -8.12 -9.62 -5.96
CA ILE A 222 -9.49 -9.63 -6.48
C ILE A 222 -10.02 -8.22 -6.29
N SER A 223 -10.11 -7.48 -7.40
CA SER A 223 -10.87 -6.23 -7.46
C SER A 223 -12.36 -6.56 -7.45
N ASN A 224 -13.09 -5.95 -6.55
CA ASN A 224 -14.55 -5.81 -6.65
C ASN A 224 -14.90 -4.66 -7.59
#